data_38caac33c6bee56d7b7858fa8f5f7786
#
_entry.id   38caac33c6bee56d7b7858fa8f5f7786
#
_cell.length_a   1.000
_cell.length_b   1.000
_cell.length_c   1.000
_cell.angle_alpha   90.00
_cell.angle_beta   90.00
_cell.angle_gamma   90.00
#
_symmetry.space_group_name_H-M   'P 1'
#
loop_
_entity.id
_entity.type
_entity.pdbx_description
1 polymer ?
#
loop_
_entity_poly.entity_id
_entity_poly.type
_entity_poly.pdbx_seq_one_letter_code
_entity_poly.pdbx_strand_id
1 'polypeptide(L)'
;MKALISGHAHFAEGMKSAVELITGPQADLHTLTFDEATHLEEYQNALNDFCKNGEEVAIFTDLLGGTPFNKAMIAKGGSESVHIFTGTNLPMLIEFVSQGMMGTEIDVMLDLSVSTAQDGVTLDLELGKKVQESEESDGI
;
A
#
# COMPACT_ATOMS: atom_id res chain seq x y z
N MET A 1 -6.38 -9.72 -6.31
CA MET A 1 -5.80 -9.87 -4.97
C MET A 1 -6.35 -8.78 -4.07
N LYS A 2 -6.86 -9.16 -2.91
CA LYS A 2 -7.31 -8.18 -1.91
C LYS A 2 -6.12 -7.44 -1.30
N ALA A 3 -6.29 -6.17 -1.04
CA ALA A 3 -5.30 -5.33 -0.41
C ALA A 3 -5.92 -4.52 0.74
N LEU A 4 -5.13 -4.29 1.77
CA LEU A 4 -5.52 -3.51 2.94
C LEU A 4 -4.46 -2.44 3.18
N ILE A 5 -4.89 -1.19 3.36
CA ILE A 5 -4.01 -0.13 3.83
C ILE A 5 -4.27 0.07 5.33
N SER A 6 -3.24 0.06 6.13
CA SER A 6 -3.35 0.36 7.56
C SER A 6 -2.17 1.19 8.02
N GLY A 7 -2.47 2.27 8.71
CA GLY A 7 -1.46 3.21 9.19
C GLY A 7 -2.04 4.12 10.27
N HIS A 8 -1.21 5.03 10.74
CA HIS A 8 -1.56 5.95 11.81
C HIS A 8 -2.61 6.96 11.35
N ALA A 9 -3.58 7.23 12.22
CA ALA A 9 -4.63 8.23 12.03
C ALA A 9 -5.35 8.04 10.68
N HIS A 10 -5.44 9.07 9.87
CA HIS A 10 -6.16 9.06 8.58
C HIS A 10 -5.32 8.62 7.39
N PHE A 11 -4.14 8.02 7.64
CA PHE A 11 -3.24 7.59 6.55
C PHE A 11 -3.95 6.66 5.56
N ALA A 12 -4.60 5.62 6.07
CA ALA A 12 -5.21 4.59 5.21
C ALA A 12 -6.32 5.17 4.33
N GLU A 13 -7.26 5.90 4.92
CA GLU A 13 -8.37 6.49 4.18
C GLU A 13 -7.89 7.56 3.19
N GLY A 14 -6.90 8.36 3.59
CA GLY A 14 -6.30 9.38 2.74
C GLY A 14 -5.62 8.78 1.52
N MET A 15 -4.84 7.73 1.73
CA MET A 15 -4.18 7.01 0.63
C MET A 15 -5.18 6.37 -0.31
N LYS A 16 -6.19 5.69 0.21
CA LYS A 16 -7.23 5.10 -0.62
C LYS A 16 -7.94 6.17 -1.45
N SER A 17 -8.30 7.29 -0.84
CA SER A 17 -8.98 8.37 -1.54
C SER A 17 -8.14 8.91 -2.70
N ALA A 18 -6.84 9.06 -2.51
CA ALA A 18 -5.92 9.53 -3.55
C ALA A 18 -5.77 8.50 -4.68
N VAL A 19 -5.61 7.22 -4.33
CA VAL A 19 -5.55 6.14 -5.34
C VAL A 19 -6.81 6.13 -6.19
N GLU A 20 -7.98 6.19 -5.57
CA GLU A 20 -9.25 6.13 -6.29
C GLU A 20 -9.53 7.38 -7.12
N LEU A 21 -9.02 8.54 -6.73
CA LEU A 21 -9.09 9.73 -7.57
C LEU A 21 -8.34 9.54 -8.89
N ILE A 22 -7.21 8.84 -8.84
CA ILE A 22 -6.32 8.64 -9.98
C ILE A 22 -6.75 7.43 -10.82
N THR A 23 -7.08 6.32 -10.18
CA THR A 23 -7.32 5.04 -10.86
C THR A 23 -8.80 4.66 -10.98
N GLY A 24 -9.70 5.39 -10.33
CA GLY A 24 -11.11 5.03 -10.20
C GLY A 24 -11.35 4.12 -9.00
N PRO A 25 -12.63 3.77 -8.74
CA PRO A 25 -13.00 2.93 -7.59
C PRO A 25 -12.27 1.60 -7.57
N GLN A 26 -11.82 1.19 -6.37
CA GLN A 26 -11.07 -0.05 -6.15
C GLN A 26 -11.78 -0.90 -5.10
N ALA A 27 -12.63 -1.82 -5.53
CA ALA A 27 -13.47 -2.64 -4.64
C ALA A 27 -12.63 -3.56 -3.73
N ASP A 28 -11.46 -3.99 -4.18
CA ASP A 28 -10.59 -4.90 -3.44
C ASP A 28 -9.54 -4.17 -2.57
N LEU A 29 -9.56 -2.86 -2.55
CA LEU A 29 -8.68 -2.05 -1.71
C LEU A 29 -9.45 -1.61 -0.45
N HIS A 30 -9.05 -2.16 0.69
CA HIS A 30 -9.69 -1.93 1.99
C HIS A 30 -8.82 -1.05 2.87
N THR A 31 -9.40 -0.51 3.93
CA THR A 31 -8.68 0.30 4.91
C THR A 31 -8.96 -0.18 6.33
N LEU A 32 -7.98 -0.02 7.20
CA LEU A 32 -8.12 -0.29 8.62
C LEU A 32 -7.41 0.82 9.39
N THR A 33 -8.18 1.62 10.10
CA THR A 33 -7.66 2.77 10.84
C THR A 33 -6.96 2.32 12.13
N PHE A 34 -5.83 2.99 12.42
CA PHE A 34 -5.15 2.86 13.70
C PHE A 34 -4.97 4.26 14.30
N ASP A 35 -5.65 4.51 15.41
CA ASP A 35 -5.60 5.80 16.11
C ASP A 35 -5.62 5.59 17.63
N GLU A 36 -5.71 6.69 18.38
CA GLU A 36 -5.73 6.67 19.85
C GLU A 36 -6.96 5.96 20.44
N ALA A 37 -8.05 5.86 19.68
CA ALA A 37 -9.27 5.17 20.11
C ALA A 37 -9.28 3.69 19.74
N THR A 38 -8.25 3.20 19.03
CA THR A 38 -8.19 1.82 18.54
C THR A 38 -7.92 0.85 19.71
N HIS A 39 -8.75 -0.17 19.82
CA HIS A 39 -8.51 -1.30 20.72
C HIS A 39 -7.58 -2.31 20.05
N LEU A 40 -6.40 -2.52 20.64
CA LEU A 40 -5.35 -3.35 20.04
C LEU A 40 -5.79 -4.79 19.75
N GLU A 41 -6.59 -5.38 20.64
CA GLU A 41 -7.10 -6.74 20.42
C GLU A 41 -8.01 -6.83 19.20
N GLU A 42 -8.96 -5.90 19.08
CA GLU A 42 -9.86 -5.84 17.93
C GLU A 42 -9.10 -5.56 16.63
N TYR A 43 -8.12 -4.67 16.70
CA TYR A 43 -7.24 -4.35 15.58
C TYR A 43 -6.48 -5.59 15.09
N GLN A 44 -5.86 -6.33 16.02
CA GLN A 44 -5.17 -7.57 15.68
C GLN A 44 -6.12 -8.61 15.09
N ASN A 45 -7.31 -8.74 15.65
CA ASN A 45 -8.31 -9.68 15.14
C ASN A 45 -8.73 -9.32 13.71
N ALA A 46 -8.90 -8.04 13.41
CA ALA A 46 -9.22 -7.59 12.05
C ALA A 46 -8.11 -7.94 11.06
N LEU A 47 -6.85 -7.75 11.43
CA LEU A 47 -5.71 -8.14 10.61
C LEU A 47 -5.65 -9.66 10.42
N ASN A 48 -5.84 -10.42 11.49
CA ASN A 48 -5.85 -11.88 11.43
C ASN A 48 -6.96 -12.39 10.49
N ASP A 49 -8.14 -11.81 10.58
CA ASP A 49 -9.27 -12.16 9.71
C ASP A 49 -8.99 -11.87 8.24
N PHE A 50 -8.31 -10.77 7.96
CA PHE A 50 -7.92 -10.43 6.60
C PHE A 50 -6.95 -11.45 5.99
N CYS A 51 -6.13 -12.08 6.81
CA CYS A 51 -5.06 -12.99 6.37
C CYS A 51 -5.45 -14.48 6.40
N LYS A 52 -6.58 -14.84 6.96
CA LYS A 52 -6.84 -16.24 7.40
C LYS A 52 -7.15 -17.27 6.33
N ASN A 53 -7.55 -16.86 5.13
CA ASN A 53 -8.15 -17.80 4.18
C ASN A 53 -7.16 -18.47 3.22
N GLY A 54 -5.86 -18.26 3.39
CA GLY A 54 -4.84 -18.79 2.48
C GLY A 54 -4.82 -18.13 1.10
N GLU A 55 -5.65 -17.11 0.89
CA GLU A 55 -5.65 -16.33 -0.35
C GLU A 55 -4.45 -15.38 -0.38
N GLU A 56 -4.04 -15.04 -1.60
CA GLU A 56 -3.03 -13.99 -1.78
C GLU A 56 -3.59 -12.64 -1.36
N VAL A 57 -2.97 -12.01 -0.37
CA VAL A 57 -3.36 -10.69 0.12
C VAL A 57 -2.13 -9.81 0.33
N ALA A 58 -2.32 -8.50 0.20
CA ALA A 58 -1.28 -7.51 0.48
C ALA A 58 -1.76 -6.55 1.56
N ILE A 59 -0.89 -6.24 2.50
CA ILE A 59 -1.13 -5.21 3.53
C ILE A 59 -0.07 -4.13 3.38
N PHE A 60 -0.52 -2.90 3.25
CA PHE A 60 0.33 -1.73 3.08
C PHE A 60 0.33 -0.93 4.37
N THR A 61 1.50 -0.81 5.00
CA THR A 61 1.65 -0.07 6.25
C THR A 61 2.51 1.17 6.04
N ASP A 62 2.31 2.17 6.89
CA ASP A 62 2.92 3.48 6.71
C ASP A 62 4.38 3.53 7.16
N LEU A 63 4.72 2.93 8.28
CA LEU A 63 5.99 3.14 8.97
C LEU A 63 6.62 1.82 9.41
N LEU A 64 7.83 1.56 8.96
CA LEU A 64 8.59 0.37 9.40
C LEU A 64 8.75 0.39 10.93
N GLY A 65 8.35 -0.72 11.55
CA GLY A 65 8.44 -0.87 13.01
C GLY A 65 7.32 -0.18 13.78
N GLY A 66 6.38 0.50 13.12
CA GLY A 66 5.19 1.02 13.76
C GLY A 66 4.21 -0.08 14.16
N THR A 67 3.24 0.26 15.02
CA THR A 67 2.25 -0.72 15.46
C THR A 67 1.48 -1.37 14.32
N PRO A 68 1.00 -0.63 13.29
CA PRO A 68 0.37 -1.27 12.13
C PRO A 68 1.26 -2.33 11.46
N PHE A 69 2.54 -2.02 11.25
CA PHE A 69 3.49 -2.97 10.67
C PHE A 69 3.69 -4.18 11.57
N ASN A 70 3.96 -3.98 12.85
CA ASN A 70 4.23 -5.07 13.79
C ASN A 70 3.03 -6.01 13.92
N LYS A 71 1.83 -5.47 13.99
CA LYS A 71 0.60 -6.25 14.07
C LYS A 71 0.29 -7.00 12.76
N ALA A 72 0.58 -6.39 11.61
CA ALA A 72 0.46 -7.04 10.31
C ALA A 72 1.43 -8.22 10.20
N MET A 73 2.66 -8.06 10.68
CA MET A 73 3.64 -9.16 10.69
C MET A 73 3.20 -10.32 11.59
N ILE A 74 2.56 -10.03 12.71
CA ILE A 74 1.96 -11.07 13.58
C ILE A 74 0.85 -11.80 12.80
N ALA A 75 -0.03 -11.06 12.14
CA ALA A 75 -1.12 -11.64 11.34
C ALA A 75 -0.60 -12.52 10.20
N LYS A 76 0.49 -12.11 9.55
CA LYS A 76 1.14 -12.91 8.51
C LYS A 76 1.65 -14.23 9.07
N GLY A 77 2.30 -14.21 10.23
CA GLY A 77 2.94 -15.41 10.77
C GLY A 77 3.91 -16.03 9.77
N GLY A 78 3.75 -17.31 9.48
CA GLY A 78 4.55 -18.02 8.48
C GLY A 78 3.91 -18.11 7.10
N SER A 79 2.82 -17.39 6.84
CA SER A 79 2.11 -17.50 5.56
C SER A 79 2.88 -16.86 4.41
N GLU A 80 3.09 -17.62 3.34
CA GLU A 80 3.73 -17.14 2.12
C GLU A 80 2.76 -16.37 1.20
N SER A 81 1.46 -16.49 1.44
CA SER A 81 0.42 -15.80 0.66
C SER A 81 0.08 -14.40 1.18
N VAL A 82 0.63 -14.01 2.32
CA VAL A 82 0.44 -12.69 2.91
C VAL A 82 1.68 -11.83 2.68
N HIS A 83 1.50 -10.71 2.02
CA HIS A 83 2.60 -9.80 1.65
C HIS A 83 2.45 -8.49 2.38
N ILE A 84 3.47 -8.12 3.18
CA ILE A 84 3.43 -6.90 3.99
C ILE A 84 4.38 -5.88 3.38
N PHE A 85 3.83 -4.74 2.96
CA PHE A 85 4.60 -3.58 2.56
C PHE A 85 4.69 -2.59 3.72
N THR A 86 5.78 -1.84 3.76
CA THR A 86 5.94 -0.72 4.69
C THR A 86 6.61 0.45 3.97
N GLY A 87 6.58 1.63 4.59
CA GLY A 87 7.02 2.83 3.91
C GLY A 87 6.13 3.20 2.73
N THR A 88 4.85 2.84 2.82
CA THR A 88 3.89 2.99 1.72
C THR A 88 3.78 4.44 1.29
N ASN A 89 3.91 4.64 0.00
CA ASN A 89 3.66 5.92 -0.65
C ASN A 89 2.66 5.75 -1.80
N LEU A 90 2.18 6.85 -2.34
CA LEU A 90 1.16 6.82 -3.38
C LEU A 90 1.64 6.11 -4.67
N PRO A 91 2.87 6.35 -5.17
CA PRO A 91 3.37 5.59 -6.32
C PRO A 91 3.32 4.07 -6.14
N MET A 92 3.64 3.57 -4.95
CA MET A 92 3.56 2.13 -4.63
C MET A 92 2.16 1.59 -4.86
N LEU A 93 1.16 2.27 -4.31
CA LEU A 93 -0.24 1.84 -4.39
C LEU A 93 -0.79 1.92 -5.81
N ILE A 94 -0.46 2.97 -6.54
CA ILE A 94 -0.88 3.14 -7.92
C ILE A 94 -0.28 2.02 -8.79
N GLU A 95 1.01 1.72 -8.62
CA GLU A 95 1.66 0.63 -9.35
C GLU A 95 1.02 -0.72 -9.02
N PHE A 96 0.80 -1.00 -7.75
CA PHE A 96 0.16 -2.24 -7.30
C PHE A 96 -1.22 -2.42 -7.94
N VAL A 97 -2.06 -1.40 -7.85
CA VAL A 97 -3.42 -1.44 -8.42
C VAL A 97 -3.38 -1.60 -9.93
N SER A 98 -2.52 -0.83 -10.60
CA SER A 98 -2.40 -0.88 -12.08
C SER A 98 -1.93 -2.24 -12.55
N GLN A 99 -0.94 -2.83 -11.90
CA GLN A 99 -0.46 -4.18 -12.25
C GLN A 99 -1.54 -5.23 -12.01
N GLY A 100 -2.31 -5.10 -10.92
CA GLY A 100 -3.44 -5.97 -10.65
C GLY A 100 -4.51 -5.90 -11.74
N MET A 101 -4.81 -4.71 -12.25
CA MET A 101 -5.77 -4.50 -13.33
C MET A 101 -5.30 -5.12 -14.66
N MET A 102 -3.99 -5.16 -14.89
CA MET A 102 -3.39 -5.76 -16.07
C MET A 102 -3.23 -7.29 -15.97
N GLY A 103 -3.52 -7.87 -14.82
CA GLY A 103 -3.34 -9.31 -14.60
C GLY A 103 -1.89 -9.76 -14.50
N THR A 104 -0.99 -8.89 -14.07
CA THR A 104 0.43 -9.19 -13.90
C THR A 104 0.62 -10.28 -12.84
N GLU A 105 1.63 -11.15 -13.04
CA GLU A 105 1.99 -12.16 -12.04
C GLU A 105 2.35 -11.53 -10.71
N ILE A 106 2.01 -12.20 -9.62
CA ILE A 106 2.09 -11.66 -8.26
C ILE A 106 3.52 -11.21 -7.92
N ASP A 107 4.51 -12.06 -8.15
CA ASP A 107 5.90 -11.72 -7.81
C ASP A 107 6.40 -10.48 -8.55
N VAL A 108 6.05 -10.36 -9.82
CA VAL A 108 6.38 -9.17 -10.63
C VAL A 108 5.68 -7.93 -10.10
N MET A 109 4.39 -8.05 -9.78
CA MET A 109 3.59 -6.97 -9.24
C MET A 109 4.16 -6.45 -7.90
N LEU A 110 4.56 -7.37 -7.02
CA LEU A 110 5.14 -7.00 -5.72
C LEU A 110 6.48 -6.25 -5.91
N ASP A 111 7.35 -6.77 -6.76
CA ASP A 111 8.67 -6.16 -7.02
C ASP A 111 8.52 -4.78 -7.67
N LEU A 112 7.64 -4.64 -8.65
CA LEU A 112 7.39 -3.36 -9.31
C LEU A 112 6.82 -2.32 -8.35
N SER A 113 5.95 -2.75 -7.44
CA SER A 113 5.38 -1.83 -6.44
C SER A 113 6.46 -1.24 -5.55
N VAL A 114 7.43 -2.03 -5.11
CA VAL A 114 8.56 -1.56 -4.30
C VAL A 114 9.47 -0.65 -5.11
N SER A 115 9.87 -1.04 -6.31
CA SER A 115 10.79 -0.25 -7.13
C SER A 115 10.19 1.09 -7.54
N THR A 116 8.91 1.12 -7.91
CA THR A 116 8.20 2.36 -8.24
C THR A 116 8.09 3.28 -7.03
N ALA A 117 7.84 2.71 -5.84
CA ALA A 117 7.82 3.47 -4.60
C ALA A 117 9.16 4.16 -4.33
N GLN A 118 10.25 3.42 -4.49
CA GLN A 118 11.62 3.94 -4.27
C GLN A 118 11.97 5.01 -5.28
N ASP A 119 11.62 4.82 -6.54
CA ASP A 119 11.87 5.79 -7.61
C ASP A 119 11.09 7.09 -7.42
N GLY A 120 9.98 7.05 -6.68
CA GLY A 120 9.18 8.22 -6.35
C GLY A 120 9.75 9.08 -5.22
N VAL A 121 10.79 8.61 -4.54
CA VAL A 121 11.42 9.35 -3.44
C VAL A 121 12.66 10.05 -3.98
N THR A 122 12.58 11.36 -4.11
CA THR A 122 13.66 12.15 -4.74
C THR A 122 13.68 13.57 -4.22
N LEU A 123 14.80 14.25 -4.44
CA LEU A 123 14.97 15.66 -4.14
C LEU A 123 14.93 16.46 -5.46
N ASP A 124 14.36 17.66 -5.43
CA ASP A 124 14.16 18.50 -6.60
C ASP A 124 15.43 18.78 -7.40
N LEU A 125 16.59 18.84 -6.73
CA LEU A 125 17.89 19.05 -7.37
C LEU A 125 18.24 17.96 -8.41
N GLU A 126 17.78 16.73 -8.18
CA GLU A 126 18.03 15.59 -9.06
C GLU A 126 17.08 15.57 -10.25
N LEU A 127 15.94 16.24 -10.12
CA LEU A 127 14.85 16.20 -11.09
C LEU A 127 14.76 17.44 -11.99
N GLY A 128 15.55 18.47 -11.74
CA GLY A 128 15.38 19.77 -12.41
C GLY A 128 15.19 19.70 -13.92
N LYS A 129 15.96 18.86 -14.61
CA LYS A 129 15.84 18.67 -16.06
C LYS A 129 14.65 17.79 -16.47
N LYS A 130 14.35 16.77 -15.68
CA LYS A 130 13.26 15.84 -15.98
C LYS A 130 11.89 16.48 -15.76
N VAL A 131 11.75 17.34 -14.75
CA VAL A 131 10.52 18.09 -14.50
C VAL A 131 10.19 19.00 -15.67
N GLN A 132 11.16 19.69 -16.25
CA GLN A 132 10.94 20.54 -17.43
C GLN A 132 10.46 19.75 -18.64
N GLU A 133 10.94 18.54 -18.85
CA GLU A 133 10.48 17.64 -19.92
C GLU A 133 9.06 17.12 -19.67
N SER A 134 8.68 16.90 -18.43
CA SER A 134 7.36 16.35 -18.07
C SER A 134 6.26 17.41 -17.97
N GLU A 135 6.57 18.70 -17.86
CA GLU A 135 5.58 19.79 -17.88
C GLU A 135 4.81 19.85 -19.20
N GLU A 136 5.36 19.34 -20.28
CA GLU A 136 4.71 19.27 -21.60
C GLU A 136 3.76 18.07 -21.72
N SER A 137 3.79 17.13 -20.78
CA SER A 137 2.86 16.00 -20.71
C SER A 137 1.83 16.26 -19.65
N ASP A 138 0.59 15.80 -19.87
CA ASP A 138 -0.47 15.93 -18.89
C ASP A 138 -0.14 15.10 -17.66
N GLY A 139 0.32 15.79 -16.62
CA GLY A 139 0.47 15.20 -15.31
C GLY A 139 -0.88 14.95 -14.65
N ILE A 140 -0.86 14.16 -13.63
CA ILE A 140 -2.04 13.89 -12.81
C ILE A 140 -2.23 15.00 -11.78
#